data_e777002c02f5f277a5ea1a1cbc799e1e
#
_entry.id   e777002c02f5f277a5ea1a1cbc799e1e
#
_cell.length_a   1.000
_cell.length_b   1.000
_cell.length_c   1.000
_cell.angle_alpha   90.00
_cell.angle_beta   90.00
_cell.angle_gamma   90.00
#
_symmetry.space_group_name_H-M   'P 1'
#
loop_
_entity.id
_entity.type
_entity.pdbx_description
1 polymer ?
#
loop_
_entity_poly.entity_id
_entity_poly.type
_entity_poly.pdbx_seq_one_letter_code
_entity_poly.pdbx_strand_id
1 'polypeptide(L)'
;MQIYLDMCCLQRPMDDQTYLRIHIEAEAILGILAWCEAGNADLLNSVALEYEIDHNPHPSRKAFVQEALSKSVFTVQATDSVEQRAQHFGKFGIKVLDSLHLACAVEAQADYFCTCDYRFLRRAKQMDTGRTKVVSPLELIEVIEP
;
A
#
# COMPACT_ATOMS: atom_id res chain seq x y z
N MET A 1 -9.58 11.23 4.70
CA MET A 1 -8.99 9.87 4.90
C MET A 1 -7.90 9.65 3.88
N GLN A 2 -6.72 9.25 4.32
CA GLN A 2 -5.56 8.99 3.47
C GLN A 2 -5.23 7.51 3.49
N ILE A 3 -5.06 6.91 2.31
CA ILE A 3 -4.82 5.48 2.12
C ILE A 3 -3.51 5.27 1.36
N TYR A 4 -2.67 4.39 1.91
CA TYR A 4 -1.46 3.92 1.23
C TYR A 4 -1.68 2.46 0.81
N LEU A 5 -1.63 2.19 -0.49
CA LEU A 5 -1.72 0.83 -1.02
C LEU A 5 -0.31 0.32 -1.34
N ASP A 6 0.07 -0.80 -0.73
CA ASP A 6 1.33 -1.47 -1.03
C ASP A 6 1.35 -1.93 -2.49
N MET A 7 2.55 -2.08 -3.07
CA MET A 7 2.71 -2.49 -4.47
C MET A 7 1.99 -3.80 -4.78
N CYS A 8 2.01 -4.77 -3.86
CA CYS A 8 1.29 -6.03 -4.06
C CYS A 8 -0.22 -5.82 -4.19
N CYS A 9 -0.79 -4.81 -3.53
CA CYS A 9 -2.19 -4.45 -3.68
C CYS A 9 -2.44 -3.81 -5.06
N LEU A 10 -1.61 -2.85 -5.43
CA LEU A 10 -1.75 -2.13 -6.70
C LEU A 10 -1.67 -3.06 -7.91
N GLN A 11 -0.88 -4.13 -7.82
CA GLN A 11 -0.74 -5.12 -8.88
C GLN A 11 -1.74 -6.28 -8.80
N ARG A 12 -2.48 -6.40 -7.69
CA ARG A 12 -3.36 -7.56 -7.48
C ARG A 12 -4.39 -7.76 -8.61
N PRO A 13 -4.97 -6.72 -9.22
CA PRO A 13 -5.86 -6.90 -10.38
C PRO A 13 -5.19 -7.54 -11.60
N MET A 14 -3.86 -7.50 -11.68
CA MET A 14 -3.07 -8.10 -12.78
C MET A 14 -2.54 -9.49 -12.44
N ASP A 15 -2.78 -10.00 -11.24
CA ASP A 15 -2.37 -11.35 -10.83
C ASP A 15 -3.33 -12.40 -11.36
N ASP A 16 -3.00 -13.69 -11.17
CA ASP A 16 -3.80 -14.82 -11.64
C ASP A 16 -5.14 -14.90 -10.90
N GLN A 17 -6.22 -14.51 -11.59
CA GLN A 17 -7.57 -14.44 -11.04
C GLN A 17 -8.23 -15.81 -10.86
N THR A 18 -7.59 -16.90 -11.26
CA THR A 18 -8.13 -18.25 -11.05
C THR A 18 -8.07 -18.67 -9.57
N TYR A 19 -7.20 -18.04 -8.78
CA TYR A 19 -7.15 -18.23 -7.33
C TYR A 19 -8.22 -17.36 -6.66
N LEU A 20 -9.12 -17.98 -5.91
CA LEU A 20 -10.26 -17.29 -5.30
C LEU A 20 -9.84 -16.10 -4.43
N ARG A 21 -8.82 -16.28 -3.60
CA ARG A 21 -8.32 -15.21 -2.72
C ARG A 21 -7.81 -14.02 -3.53
N ILE A 22 -7.04 -14.30 -4.58
CA ILE A 22 -6.50 -13.23 -5.45
C ILE A 22 -7.63 -12.50 -6.14
N HIS A 23 -8.63 -13.23 -6.64
CA HIS A 23 -9.79 -12.64 -7.30
C HIS A 23 -10.57 -11.71 -6.37
N ILE A 24 -10.85 -12.13 -5.15
CA ILE A 24 -11.57 -11.32 -4.16
C ILE A 24 -10.75 -10.09 -3.76
N GLU A 25 -9.46 -10.25 -3.53
CA GLU A 25 -8.57 -9.12 -3.22
C GLU A 25 -8.50 -8.13 -4.38
N ALA A 26 -8.41 -8.63 -5.62
CA ALA A 26 -8.39 -7.78 -6.83
C ALA A 26 -9.66 -6.94 -6.95
N GLU A 27 -10.83 -7.55 -6.73
CA GLU A 27 -12.10 -6.83 -6.74
C GLU A 27 -12.15 -5.76 -5.64
N ALA A 28 -11.65 -6.08 -4.44
CA ALA A 28 -11.58 -5.12 -3.35
C ALA A 28 -10.68 -3.94 -3.71
N ILE A 29 -9.50 -4.18 -4.29
CA ILE A 29 -8.57 -3.12 -4.70
C ILE A 29 -9.19 -2.23 -5.79
N LEU A 30 -9.83 -2.82 -6.79
CA LEU A 30 -10.51 -2.04 -7.83
C LEU A 30 -11.60 -1.15 -7.23
N GLY A 31 -12.35 -1.67 -6.28
CA GLY A 31 -13.37 -0.91 -5.56
C GLY A 31 -12.77 0.25 -4.75
N ILE A 32 -11.66 0.00 -4.05
CA ILE A 32 -10.96 1.03 -3.26
C ILE A 32 -10.42 2.13 -4.18
N LEU A 33 -9.80 1.76 -5.31
CA LEU A 33 -9.29 2.74 -6.27
C LEU A 33 -10.42 3.59 -6.84
N ALA A 34 -11.55 2.99 -7.21
CA ALA A 34 -12.72 3.72 -7.69
C ALA A 34 -13.28 4.67 -6.63
N TRP A 35 -13.30 4.24 -5.37
CA TRP A 35 -13.77 5.03 -4.24
C TRP A 35 -12.87 6.25 -3.99
N CYS A 36 -11.55 6.07 -4.10
CA CYS A 36 -10.59 7.18 -4.04
C CYS A 36 -10.76 8.14 -5.23
N GLU A 37 -10.92 7.59 -6.43
CA GLU A 37 -11.12 8.39 -7.64
C GLU A 37 -12.39 9.23 -7.57
N ALA A 38 -13.42 8.74 -6.90
CA ALA A 38 -14.66 9.48 -6.67
C ALA A 38 -14.53 10.59 -5.61
N GLY A 39 -13.35 10.74 -5.00
CA GLY A 39 -13.08 11.81 -4.04
C GLY A 39 -13.40 11.46 -2.58
N ASN A 40 -13.70 10.20 -2.28
CA ASN A 40 -14.06 9.77 -0.93
C ASN A 40 -12.85 9.57 -0.01
N ALA A 41 -11.69 9.34 -0.60
CA ALA A 41 -10.41 9.23 0.12
C ALA A 41 -9.26 9.69 -0.77
N ASP A 42 -8.14 10.00 -0.14
CA ASP A 42 -6.92 10.41 -0.81
C ASP A 42 -5.95 9.24 -0.92
N LEU A 43 -5.57 8.90 -2.14
CA LEU A 43 -4.55 7.88 -2.38
C LEU A 43 -3.17 8.54 -2.26
N LEU A 44 -2.27 7.92 -1.51
CA LEU A 44 -0.89 8.39 -1.37
C LEU A 44 0.03 7.67 -2.35
N ASN A 45 1.00 8.39 -2.87
CA ASN A 45 2.15 7.85 -3.58
C ASN A 45 3.38 7.98 -2.68
N SER A 46 4.48 7.34 -3.06
CA SER A 46 5.76 7.48 -2.36
C SER A 46 6.92 7.22 -3.29
N VAL A 47 8.10 7.66 -2.88
CA VAL A 47 9.34 7.34 -3.60
C VAL A 47 9.60 5.84 -3.61
N ALA A 48 9.14 5.10 -2.60
CA ALA A 48 9.25 3.64 -2.56
C ALA A 48 8.41 2.98 -3.65
N LEU A 49 7.16 3.44 -3.84
CA LEU A 49 6.29 2.96 -4.92
C LEU A 49 6.87 3.33 -6.29
N GLU A 50 7.35 4.55 -6.46
CA GLU A 50 7.97 4.98 -7.71
C GLU A 50 9.21 4.15 -8.05
N TYR A 51 10.02 3.82 -7.05
CA TYR A 51 11.18 2.95 -7.23
C TYR A 51 10.75 1.56 -7.75
N GLU A 52 9.74 0.95 -7.15
CA GLU A 52 9.24 -0.35 -7.61
C GLU A 52 8.63 -0.28 -9.01
N ILE A 53 7.91 0.79 -9.33
CA ILE A 53 7.36 1.01 -10.67
C ILE A 53 8.49 1.05 -11.70
N ASP A 54 9.53 1.83 -11.43
CA ASP A 54 10.66 2.00 -12.35
C ASP A 54 11.41 0.70 -12.60
N HIS A 55 11.42 -0.20 -11.61
CA HIS A 55 12.10 -1.49 -11.68
C HIS A 55 11.19 -2.65 -12.08
N ASN A 56 9.93 -2.37 -12.40
CA ASN A 56 8.98 -3.42 -12.79
C ASN A 56 9.25 -3.82 -14.26
N PRO A 57 9.60 -5.09 -14.53
CA PRO A 57 9.91 -5.54 -15.88
C PRO A 57 8.68 -5.81 -16.76
N HIS A 58 7.48 -5.73 -16.21
CA HIS A 58 6.23 -6.04 -16.91
C HIS A 58 5.53 -4.75 -17.35
N PRO A 59 5.56 -4.40 -18.66
CA PRO A 59 5.01 -3.12 -19.13
C PRO A 59 3.54 -2.90 -18.80
N SER A 60 2.70 -3.94 -18.87
CA SER A 60 1.27 -3.82 -18.57
C SER A 60 1.01 -3.57 -17.09
N ARG A 61 1.75 -4.21 -16.20
CA ARG A 61 1.67 -3.97 -14.75
C ARG A 61 2.14 -2.58 -14.39
N LYS A 62 3.26 -2.18 -14.97
CA LYS A 62 3.82 -0.83 -14.79
C LYS A 62 2.81 0.23 -15.21
N ALA A 63 2.22 0.11 -16.38
CA ALA A 63 1.23 1.05 -16.90
C ALA A 63 -0.01 1.13 -16.00
N PHE A 64 -0.51 -0.01 -15.54
CA PHE A 64 -1.67 -0.07 -14.65
C PHE A 64 -1.39 0.67 -13.33
N VAL A 65 -0.26 0.40 -12.70
CA VAL A 65 0.12 1.04 -11.42
C VAL A 65 0.34 2.54 -11.61
N GLN A 66 1.01 2.95 -12.69
CA GLN A 66 1.21 4.36 -13.01
C GLN A 66 -0.12 5.09 -13.16
N GLU A 67 -1.09 4.48 -13.85
CA GLU A 67 -2.42 5.07 -14.00
C GLU A 67 -3.14 5.19 -12.65
N ALA A 68 -3.08 4.15 -11.82
CA ALA A 68 -3.70 4.18 -10.49
C ALA A 68 -3.11 5.29 -9.62
N LEU A 69 -1.79 5.47 -9.65
CA LEU A 69 -1.10 6.49 -8.84
C LEU A 69 -1.12 7.88 -9.45
N SER A 70 -1.51 8.02 -10.73
CA SER A 70 -1.58 9.35 -11.38
C SER A 70 -2.56 10.30 -10.70
N LYS A 71 -3.51 9.77 -9.95
CA LYS A 71 -4.52 10.53 -9.21
C LYS A 71 -4.21 10.67 -7.73
N SER A 72 -3.02 10.25 -7.30
CA SER A 72 -2.58 10.44 -5.92
C SER A 72 -2.43 11.93 -5.63
N VAL A 73 -2.75 12.30 -4.38
CA VAL A 73 -2.76 13.70 -3.96
C VAL A 73 -1.40 14.17 -3.44
N PHE A 74 -0.55 13.22 -3.05
CA PHE A 74 0.72 13.52 -2.41
C PHE A 74 1.72 12.39 -2.61
N THR A 75 3.00 12.73 -2.84
CA THR A 75 4.09 11.75 -2.94
C THR A 75 5.01 11.89 -1.73
N VAL A 76 5.06 10.86 -0.89
CA VAL A 76 5.88 10.83 0.32
C VAL A 76 7.35 10.67 -0.05
N GLN A 77 8.19 11.60 0.45
CA GLN A 77 9.62 11.59 0.19
C GLN A 77 10.37 10.78 1.25
N ALA A 78 11.54 10.26 0.89
CA ALA A 78 12.41 9.52 1.81
C ALA A 78 13.23 10.49 2.67
N THR A 79 12.56 11.13 3.63
CA THR A 79 13.20 12.01 4.61
C THR A 79 14.05 11.20 5.59
N ASP A 80 14.88 11.88 6.38
CA ASP A 80 15.65 11.23 7.45
C ASP A 80 14.72 10.49 8.43
N SER A 81 13.59 11.08 8.75
CA SER A 81 12.58 10.45 9.64
C SER A 81 12.02 9.16 9.03
N VAL A 82 11.73 9.16 7.73
CA VAL A 82 11.27 7.95 7.01
C VAL A 82 12.34 6.87 7.05
N GLU A 83 13.58 7.23 6.75
CA GLU A 83 14.70 6.27 6.73
C GLU A 83 14.98 5.68 8.10
N GLN A 84 14.97 6.49 9.15
CA GLN A 84 15.16 6.03 10.53
C GLN A 84 14.04 5.08 10.95
N ARG A 85 12.80 5.40 10.61
CA ARG A 85 11.65 4.54 10.93
C ARG A 85 11.73 3.22 10.15
N ALA A 86 12.12 3.27 8.89
CA ALA A 86 12.31 2.07 8.08
C ALA A 86 13.38 1.15 8.68
N GLN A 87 14.51 1.70 9.13
CA GLN A 87 15.56 0.93 9.80
C GLN A 87 15.03 0.29 11.11
N HIS A 88 14.22 1.03 11.86
CA HIS A 88 13.60 0.51 13.07
C HIS A 88 12.68 -0.68 12.76
N PHE A 89 11.82 -0.55 11.77
CA PHE A 89 10.91 -1.63 11.35
C PHE A 89 11.69 -2.86 10.87
N GLY A 90 12.80 -2.66 10.18
CA GLY A 90 13.67 -3.75 9.72
C GLY A 90 14.20 -4.63 10.82
N LYS A 91 14.33 -4.11 12.04
CA LYS A 91 14.78 -4.89 13.21
C LYS A 91 13.77 -5.97 13.65
N PHE A 92 12.53 -5.85 13.21
CA PHE A 92 11.47 -6.83 13.50
C PHE A 92 11.34 -7.89 12.40
N GLY A 93 12.33 -7.99 11.51
CA GLY A 93 12.36 -9.01 10.47
C GLY A 93 11.52 -8.68 9.24
N ILE A 94 11.14 -7.42 9.05
CA ILE A 94 10.46 -6.95 7.86
C ILE A 94 11.52 -6.65 6.78
N LYS A 95 11.21 -7.02 5.54
CA LYS A 95 12.10 -6.77 4.39
C LYS A 95 12.35 -5.27 4.23
N VAL A 96 13.50 -4.92 3.67
CA VAL A 96 13.95 -3.53 3.53
C VAL A 96 12.92 -2.67 2.81
N LEU A 97 12.42 -3.13 1.66
CA LEU A 97 11.48 -2.36 0.86
C LEU A 97 10.11 -2.26 1.53
N ASP A 98 9.62 -3.33 2.14
CA ASP A 98 8.37 -3.33 2.91
C ASP A 98 8.47 -2.36 4.10
N SER A 99 9.61 -2.35 4.77
CA SER A 99 9.88 -1.41 5.88
C SER A 99 9.82 0.04 5.39
N LEU A 100 10.36 0.31 4.21
CA LEU A 100 10.33 1.65 3.63
C LEU A 100 8.91 2.08 3.26
N HIS A 101 8.11 1.20 2.66
CA HIS A 101 6.72 1.49 2.35
C HIS A 101 5.93 1.83 3.62
N LEU A 102 6.06 0.99 4.65
CA LEU A 102 5.36 1.21 5.91
C LEU A 102 5.81 2.52 6.58
N ALA A 103 7.12 2.80 6.57
CA ALA A 103 7.66 4.03 7.12
C ALA A 103 7.12 5.27 6.40
N CYS A 104 7.01 5.22 5.07
CA CYS A 104 6.41 6.31 4.29
C CYS A 104 4.97 6.57 4.73
N ALA A 105 4.17 5.52 4.88
CA ALA A 105 2.77 5.65 5.30
C ALA A 105 2.66 6.23 6.71
N VAL A 106 3.45 5.73 7.65
CA VAL A 106 3.41 6.15 9.05
C VAL A 106 3.87 7.61 9.19
N GLU A 107 4.96 7.99 8.55
CA GLU A 107 5.46 9.37 8.63
C GLU A 107 4.51 10.37 7.95
N ALA A 108 3.81 9.95 6.90
CA ALA A 108 2.78 10.76 6.27
C ALA A 108 1.48 10.80 7.07
N GLN A 109 1.41 10.06 8.19
CA GLN A 109 0.21 9.93 9.02
C GLN A 109 -1.00 9.42 8.25
N ALA A 110 -0.78 8.45 7.36
CA ALA A 110 -1.86 7.80 6.63
C ALA A 110 -2.85 7.17 7.63
N ASP A 111 -4.12 7.17 7.28
CA ASP A 111 -5.12 6.49 8.10
C ASP A 111 -4.99 4.98 7.96
N TYR A 112 -4.70 4.50 6.74
CA TYR A 112 -4.57 3.07 6.47
C TYR A 112 -3.38 2.77 5.58
N PHE A 113 -2.67 1.70 5.94
CA PHE A 113 -1.69 1.03 5.09
C PHE A 113 -2.25 -0.34 4.72
N CYS A 114 -2.46 -0.59 3.43
CA CYS A 114 -3.08 -1.82 2.95
C CYS A 114 -2.06 -2.71 2.26
N THR A 115 -1.99 -3.97 2.67
CA THR A 115 -1.11 -4.97 2.05
C THR A 115 -1.81 -6.30 1.85
N CYS A 116 -1.45 -6.99 0.77
CA CYS A 116 -1.89 -8.36 0.48
C CYS A 116 -0.94 -9.42 1.04
N ASP A 117 0.21 -9.02 1.56
CA ASP A 117 1.19 -9.92 2.16
C ASP A 117 0.82 -10.18 3.62
N TYR A 118 0.22 -11.34 3.89
CA TYR A 118 -0.27 -11.67 5.23
C TYR A 118 0.82 -11.86 6.26
N ARG A 119 2.00 -12.27 5.84
CA ARG A 119 3.15 -12.39 6.74
C ARG A 119 3.61 -11.01 7.22
N PHE A 120 3.71 -10.08 6.30
CA PHE A 120 4.02 -8.69 6.60
C PHE A 120 2.90 -8.07 7.45
N LEU A 121 1.65 -8.25 7.06
CA LEU A 121 0.48 -7.74 7.76
C LEU A 121 0.49 -8.15 9.24
N ARG A 122 0.70 -9.44 9.53
CA ARG A 122 0.70 -9.95 10.91
C ARG A 122 1.81 -9.32 11.74
N ARG A 123 3.02 -9.17 11.17
CA ARG A 123 4.14 -8.53 11.87
C ARG A 123 3.87 -7.06 12.13
N ALA A 124 3.40 -6.36 11.12
CA ALA A 124 3.12 -4.92 11.23
C ALA A 124 2.04 -4.61 12.26
N LYS A 125 1.03 -5.48 12.40
CA LYS A 125 -0.02 -5.32 13.41
C LYS A 125 0.49 -5.41 14.84
N GLN A 126 1.67 -6.01 15.06
CA GLN A 126 2.29 -6.14 16.38
C GLN A 126 3.26 -5.01 16.69
N MET A 127 3.45 -4.09 15.75
CA MET A 127 4.40 -2.99 15.87
C MET A 127 3.68 -1.67 16.14
N ASP A 128 4.42 -0.70 16.64
CA ASP A 128 3.91 0.67 16.79
C ASP A 128 3.96 1.34 15.42
N THR A 129 2.80 1.52 14.81
CA THR A 129 2.61 2.22 13.53
C THR A 129 1.89 3.57 13.72
N GLY A 130 1.91 4.10 14.97
CA GLY A 130 1.25 5.37 15.27
C GLY A 130 -0.24 5.32 14.98
N ARG A 131 -0.75 6.33 14.29
CA ARG A 131 -2.16 6.38 13.93
C ARG A 131 -2.51 5.52 12.71
N THR A 132 -1.51 5.07 11.94
CA THR A 132 -1.71 4.29 10.73
C THR A 132 -2.13 2.87 11.07
N LYS A 133 -3.30 2.45 10.62
CA LYS A 133 -3.78 1.08 10.79
C LYS A 133 -3.34 0.24 9.59
N VAL A 134 -2.74 -0.91 9.89
CA VAL A 134 -2.30 -1.85 8.86
C VAL A 134 -3.41 -2.85 8.62
N VAL A 135 -3.87 -2.95 7.38
CA VAL A 135 -5.06 -3.73 7.01
C VAL A 135 -4.83 -4.55 5.73
N SER A 136 -5.61 -5.62 5.57
CA SER A 136 -5.76 -6.30 4.30
C SER A 136 -6.78 -5.57 3.43
N PRO A 137 -6.87 -5.88 2.11
CA PRO A 137 -7.90 -5.28 1.26
C PRO A 137 -9.32 -5.50 1.78
N LEU A 138 -9.63 -6.70 2.27
CA LEU A 138 -10.96 -7.01 2.80
C LEU A 138 -11.23 -6.26 4.11
N GLU A 139 -10.26 -6.19 5.00
CA GLU A 139 -10.38 -5.40 6.23
C GLU A 139 -10.62 -3.92 5.91
N LEU A 140 -9.95 -3.40 4.89
CA LEU A 140 -10.15 -2.01 4.49
C LEU A 140 -11.57 -1.75 4.01
N ILE A 141 -12.13 -2.64 3.19
CA ILE A 141 -13.53 -2.54 2.76
C ILE A 141 -14.48 -2.52 3.97
N GLU A 142 -14.25 -3.39 4.95
CA GLU A 142 -15.10 -3.45 6.15
C GLU A 142 -15.09 -2.14 6.96
N VAL A 143 -13.95 -1.44 7.02
CA VAL A 143 -13.86 -0.20 7.80
C VAL A 143 -14.42 1.02 7.06
N ILE A 144 -14.37 1.02 5.73
CA ILE A 144 -14.91 2.14 4.94
C ILE A 144 -16.40 1.97 4.62
N GLU A 145 -16.92 0.74 4.63
CA GLU A 145 -18.33 0.42 4.45
C GLU A 145 -18.78 -0.60 5.50
N PRO A 146 -18.93 -0.16 6.76
CA PRO A 146 -19.33 -1.07 7.84
C PRO A 146 -20.76 -1.61 7.70
#